data_868e8fb2691652b2e2b87810076eda61
#
_entry.id   868e8fb2691652b2e2b87810076eda61
#
_cell.length_a   1.000
_cell.length_b   1.000
_cell.length_c   1.000
_cell.angle_alpha   90.00
_cell.angle_beta   90.00
_cell.angle_gamma   90.00
#
_symmetry.space_group_name_H-M   'P 1'
#
loop_
_entity.id
_entity.type
_entity.pdbx_description
1 polymer ?
#
loop_
_entity_poly.entity_id
_entity_poly.type
_entity_poly.pdbx_seq_one_letter_code
_entity_poly.pdbx_strand_id
1 'polypeptide(L)'
;MNTEEIAMNIIAHSGEALAKAFEALEEAKKGNFDQANILMKESQSESNKAHKSQTELLFAEANGENPTINILLIHSQDHMMTSMMTQQLIAAASAAS
;
A
#
# COMPACT_ATOMS: atom_id res chain seq x y z
N MET A 1 -0.16 11.65 -19.37
CA MET A 1 -0.28 10.86 -18.12
C MET A 1 -1.66 11.05 -17.53
N ASN A 2 -2.32 9.96 -17.13
CA ASN A 2 -3.64 10.06 -16.48
C ASN A 2 -3.47 10.03 -14.95
N THR A 3 -3.41 11.20 -14.35
CA THR A 3 -3.20 11.35 -12.89
C THR A 3 -4.32 10.72 -12.08
N GLU A 4 -5.56 10.84 -12.56
CA GLU A 4 -6.72 10.24 -11.88
C GLU A 4 -6.63 8.72 -11.84
N GLU A 5 -6.27 8.09 -12.96
CA GLU A 5 -6.11 6.64 -13.03
C GLU A 5 -5.00 6.15 -12.11
N ILE A 6 -3.86 6.87 -12.10
CA ILE A 6 -2.74 6.52 -11.22
C ILE A 6 -3.15 6.66 -9.76
N ALA A 7 -3.85 7.73 -9.40
CA ALA A 7 -4.34 7.93 -8.03
C ALA A 7 -5.29 6.80 -7.62
N MET A 8 -6.20 6.39 -8.49
CA MET A 8 -7.12 5.28 -8.20
C MET A 8 -6.39 3.96 -8.03
N ASN A 9 -5.35 3.71 -8.83
CA ASN A 9 -4.52 2.52 -8.67
C ASN A 9 -3.80 2.51 -7.32
N ILE A 10 -3.27 3.65 -6.90
CA ILE A 10 -2.62 3.76 -5.59
C ILE A 10 -3.61 3.46 -4.47
N ILE A 11 -4.82 4.03 -4.53
CA ILE A 11 -5.86 3.79 -3.53
C ILE A 11 -6.26 2.31 -3.49
N ALA A 12 -6.48 1.71 -4.64
CA ALA A 12 -6.93 0.32 -4.73
C ALA A 12 -5.88 -0.65 -4.17
N HIS A 13 -4.63 -0.51 -4.57
CA HIS A 13 -3.57 -1.40 -4.11
C HIS A 13 -3.21 -1.15 -2.64
N SER A 14 -3.23 0.10 -2.19
CA SER A 14 -3.00 0.43 -0.78
C SER A 14 -4.10 -0.13 0.11
N GLY A 15 -5.35 -0.04 -0.33
CA GLY A 15 -6.48 -0.62 0.39
C GLY A 15 -6.38 -2.13 0.48
N GLU A 16 -6.01 -2.79 -0.60
CA GLU A 16 -5.83 -4.24 -0.61
C GLU A 16 -4.66 -4.66 0.30
N ALA A 17 -3.56 -3.90 0.27
CA ALA A 17 -2.42 -4.16 1.15
C ALA A 17 -2.83 -4.06 2.62
N LEU A 18 -3.62 -3.05 2.96
CA LEU A 18 -4.10 -2.84 4.32
C LEU A 18 -5.01 -3.98 4.77
N ALA A 19 -5.95 -4.39 3.91
CA ALA A 19 -6.87 -5.49 4.21
C ALA A 19 -6.11 -6.79 4.45
N LYS A 20 -5.13 -7.11 3.62
CA LYS A 20 -4.31 -8.32 3.78
C LYS A 20 -3.50 -8.27 5.07
N ALA A 21 -2.97 -7.11 5.44
CA ALA A 21 -2.21 -6.95 6.68
C ALA A 21 -3.09 -7.22 7.90
N PHE A 22 -4.31 -6.70 7.92
CA PHE A 22 -5.25 -6.96 9.03
C PHE A 22 -5.70 -8.42 9.07
N GLU A 23 -5.91 -9.06 7.91
CA GLU A 23 -6.19 -10.49 7.87
C GLU A 23 -5.03 -11.30 8.47
N ALA A 24 -3.80 -10.90 8.13
CA ALA A 24 -2.60 -11.54 8.68
C ALA A 24 -2.55 -11.42 10.19
N LEU A 25 -2.89 -10.24 10.72
CA LEU A 25 -2.93 -10.01 12.16
C LEU A 25 -3.94 -10.95 12.85
N GLU A 26 -5.13 -11.09 12.26
CA GLU A 26 -6.16 -11.98 12.79
C GLU A 26 -5.69 -13.44 12.78
N GLU A 27 -5.03 -13.88 11.72
CA GLU A 27 -4.50 -15.23 11.65
C GLU A 27 -3.39 -15.45 12.69
N ALA A 28 -2.54 -14.47 12.88
CA ALA A 28 -1.47 -14.54 13.89
C ALA A 28 -2.06 -14.66 15.30
N LYS A 29 -3.14 -13.93 15.60
CA LYS A 29 -3.83 -14.01 16.88
C LYS A 29 -4.38 -15.41 17.17
N LYS A 30 -4.76 -16.13 16.13
CA LYS A 30 -5.26 -17.51 16.23
C LYS A 30 -4.13 -18.54 16.31
N GLY A 31 -2.89 -18.12 16.15
CA GLY A 31 -1.74 -19.01 16.09
C GLY A 31 -1.46 -19.59 14.72
N ASN A 32 -2.16 -19.13 13.68
CA ASN A 32 -1.98 -19.60 12.30
C ASN A 32 -0.87 -18.81 11.62
N PHE A 33 0.36 -19.01 12.08
CA PHE A 33 1.50 -18.18 11.64
C PHE A 33 1.88 -18.41 10.18
N ASP A 34 1.74 -19.63 9.65
CA ASP A 34 2.03 -19.89 8.24
C ASP A 34 1.09 -19.10 7.34
N GLN A 35 -0.21 -19.09 7.65
CA GLN A 35 -1.19 -18.34 6.90
C GLN A 35 -0.97 -16.83 7.05
N ALA A 36 -0.62 -16.38 8.27
CA ALA A 36 -0.30 -14.98 8.51
C ALA A 36 0.88 -14.54 7.63
N ASN A 37 1.91 -15.36 7.51
CA ASN A 37 3.07 -15.05 6.68
C ASN A 37 2.70 -14.94 5.19
N ILE A 38 1.84 -15.84 4.70
CA ILE A 38 1.35 -15.78 3.32
C ILE A 38 0.62 -14.47 3.07
N LEU A 39 -0.28 -14.09 3.99
CA LEU A 39 -1.05 -12.86 3.87
C LEU A 39 -0.16 -11.62 3.94
N MET A 40 0.89 -11.63 4.78
CA MET A 40 1.85 -10.52 4.83
C MET A 40 2.62 -10.37 3.52
N LYS A 41 2.99 -11.47 2.87
CA LYS A 41 3.64 -11.43 1.56
C LYS A 41 2.71 -10.86 0.49
N GLU A 42 1.43 -11.24 0.53
CA GLU A 42 0.42 -10.68 -0.37
C GLU A 42 0.24 -9.18 -0.13
N SER A 43 0.21 -8.77 1.14
CA SER A 43 0.14 -7.36 1.51
C SER A 43 1.34 -6.58 0.95
N GLN A 44 2.54 -7.13 1.10
CA GLN A 44 3.75 -6.48 0.59
C GLN A 44 3.72 -6.36 -0.93
N SER A 45 3.22 -7.38 -1.62
CA SER A 45 3.06 -7.36 -3.08
C SER A 45 2.14 -6.21 -3.52
N GLU A 46 1.02 -6.03 -2.82
CA GLU A 46 0.10 -4.94 -3.12
C GLU A 46 0.70 -3.57 -2.81
N SER A 47 1.44 -3.44 -1.70
CA SER A 47 2.17 -2.20 -1.37
C SER A 47 3.17 -1.85 -2.47
N ASN A 48 3.87 -2.85 -3.01
CA ASN A 48 4.83 -2.65 -4.08
C ASN A 48 4.16 -2.11 -5.35
N LYS A 49 2.96 -2.58 -5.66
CA LYS A 49 2.19 -2.08 -6.80
C LYS A 49 1.79 -0.61 -6.61
N ALA A 50 1.34 -0.24 -5.40
CA ALA A 50 1.02 1.14 -5.08
C ALA A 50 2.26 2.03 -5.21
N HIS A 51 3.38 1.57 -4.67
CA HIS A 51 4.64 2.30 -4.73
C HIS A 51 5.12 2.49 -6.16
N LYS A 52 4.95 1.49 -7.02
CA LYS A 52 5.31 1.58 -8.43
C LYS A 52 4.49 2.69 -9.13
N SER A 53 3.20 2.76 -8.84
CA SER A 53 2.35 3.82 -9.39
C SER A 53 2.78 5.21 -8.89
N GLN A 54 3.18 5.33 -7.62
CA GLN A 54 3.72 6.57 -7.10
C GLN A 54 5.02 6.96 -7.81
N THR A 55 5.89 5.99 -8.08
CA THR A 55 7.14 6.22 -8.79
C THR A 55 6.89 6.79 -10.18
N GLU A 56 5.84 6.32 -10.87
CA GLU A 56 5.45 6.87 -12.17
C GLU A 56 5.12 8.36 -12.08
N LEU A 57 4.42 8.79 -11.01
CA LEU A 57 4.14 10.21 -10.79
C LEU A 57 5.41 11.02 -10.58
N LEU A 58 6.34 10.50 -9.78
CA LEU A 58 7.59 11.17 -9.47
C LEU A 58 8.46 11.34 -10.73
N PHE A 59 8.55 10.29 -11.56
CA PHE A 59 9.30 10.37 -12.80
C PHE A 59 8.65 11.34 -13.80
N ALA A 60 7.34 11.34 -13.89
CA ALA A 60 6.63 12.26 -14.78
C ALA A 60 6.90 13.71 -14.38
N GLU A 61 6.85 14.02 -13.09
CA GLU A 61 7.16 15.35 -12.59
C GLU A 61 8.61 15.73 -12.88
N ALA A 62 9.55 14.81 -12.66
CA ALA A 62 10.96 15.04 -12.93
C ALA A 62 11.23 15.29 -14.43
N ASN A 63 10.41 14.72 -15.31
CA ASN A 63 10.51 14.90 -16.77
C ASN A 63 9.76 16.13 -17.28
N GLY A 64 9.26 16.99 -16.40
CA GLY A 64 8.59 18.22 -16.76
C GLY A 64 7.10 18.08 -17.03
N GLU A 65 6.53 16.90 -16.86
CA GLU A 65 5.08 16.73 -16.89
C GLU A 65 4.49 17.23 -15.57
N ASN A 66 3.35 17.88 -15.64
CA ASN A 66 2.71 18.43 -14.46
C ASN A 66 1.49 17.59 -14.10
N PRO A 67 1.58 16.68 -13.11
CA PRO A 67 0.42 15.94 -12.64
C PRO A 67 -0.64 16.91 -12.12
N THR A 68 -1.90 16.58 -12.34
CA THR A 68 -2.99 17.36 -11.78
C THR A 68 -3.03 17.16 -10.27
N ILE A 69 -2.76 18.22 -9.52
CA ILE A 69 -2.81 18.18 -8.06
C ILE A 69 -4.23 18.52 -7.64
N ASN A 70 -4.91 17.54 -7.06
CA ASN A 70 -6.28 17.69 -6.58
C ASN A 70 -6.47 16.83 -5.33
N ILE A 71 -7.68 16.89 -4.77
CA ILE A 71 -7.99 16.14 -3.54
C ILE A 71 -7.79 14.65 -3.73
N LEU A 72 -8.16 14.12 -4.89
CA LEU A 72 -8.00 12.69 -5.18
C LEU A 72 -6.53 12.26 -5.12
N LEU A 73 -5.63 13.04 -5.72
CA LEU A 73 -4.19 12.74 -5.70
C LEU A 73 -3.64 12.82 -4.27
N ILE A 74 -4.00 13.87 -3.53
CA ILE A 74 -3.58 14.03 -2.14
C ILE A 74 -4.08 12.87 -1.29
N HIS A 75 -5.34 12.49 -1.44
CA HIS A 75 -5.94 11.37 -0.73
C HIS A 75 -5.21 10.06 -1.04
N SER A 76 -4.82 9.85 -2.31
CA SER A 76 -4.10 8.64 -2.70
C SER A 76 -2.74 8.52 -2.00
N GLN A 77 -2.00 9.63 -1.88
CA GLN A 77 -0.71 9.66 -1.20
C GLN A 77 -0.87 9.40 0.30
N ASP A 78 -1.83 10.05 0.91
CA ASP A 78 -2.12 9.88 2.32
C ASP A 78 -2.51 8.43 2.62
N HIS A 79 -3.40 7.87 1.81
CA HIS A 79 -3.85 6.49 1.96
C HIS A 79 -2.70 5.49 1.80
N MET A 80 -1.82 5.71 0.82
CA MET A 80 -0.66 4.86 0.60
C MET A 80 0.31 4.89 1.79
N MET A 81 0.65 6.07 2.28
CA MET A 81 1.61 6.20 3.39
C MET A 81 1.06 5.60 4.67
N THR A 82 -0.22 5.84 4.96
CA THR A 82 -0.88 5.28 6.14
C THR A 82 -0.93 3.75 6.06
N SER A 83 -1.27 3.21 4.89
CA SER A 83 -1.34 1.76 4.68
C SER A 83 0.03 1.11 4.81
N MET A 84 1.08 1.73 4.29
CA MET A 84 2.45 1.22 4.40
C MET A 84 2.92 1.19 5.85
N MET A 85 2.65 2.26 6.61
CA MET A 85 3.01 2.31 8.02
C MET A 85 2.28 1.23 8.82
N THR A 86 0.98 1.07 8.60
CA THR A 86 0.18 0.05 9.27
C THR A 86 0.70 -1.35 8.95
N GLN A 87 1.00 -1.61 7.69
CA GLN A 87 1.54 -2.89 7.25
C GLN A 87 2.89 -3.18 7.93
N GLN A 88 3.77 -2.20 8.03
CA GLN A 88 5.06 -2.36 8.68
C GLN A 88 4.92 -2.62 10.18
N LEU A 89 3.98 -1.94 10.83
CA LEU A 89 3.72 -2.16 12.26
C LEU A 89 3.18 -3.55 12.53
N ILE A 90 2.27 -4.02 11.70
CA ILE A 90 1.70 -5.37 11.83
C ILE A 90 2.78 -6.43 11.61
N ALA A 91 3.64 -6.24 10.60
CA ALA A 91 4.75 -7.15 10.32
C ALA A 91 5.70 -7.22 11.52
N ALA A 92 6.05 -6.08 12.12
CA ALA A 92 6.92 -6.03 13.29
C ALA A 92 6.28 -6.72 14.51
N ALA A 93 4.99 -6.47 14.75
CA ALA A 93 4.26 -7.10 15.85
C ALA A 93 4.17 -8.62 15.67
N SER A 94 3.95 -9.08 14.43
CA SER A 94 3.88 -10.52 14.13
C SER A 94 5.24 -11.19 14.31
N ALA A 95 6.33 -10.52 13.95
CA ALA A 95 7.68 -11.04 14.11
C ALA A 95 8.09 -11.10 15.59
N ALA A 96 7.55 -10.21 16.43
CA ALA A 96 7.85 -10.18 17.87
C ALA A 96 7.11 -11.25 18.67
N SER A 97 6.07 -11.83 18.11
CA SER A 97 5.31 -12.91 18.77
C SER A 97 5.81 -14.28 18.31
#